data_a64b36c537e31e6cdab187b0b5acc267
#
_entry.id   a64b36c537e31e6cdab187b0b5acc267
#
_cell.length_a   1.000
_cell.length_b   1.000
_cell.length_c   1.000
_cell.angle_alpha   90.00
_cell.angle_beta   90.00
_cell.angle_gamma   90.00
#
_symmetry.space_group_name_H-M   'P 1'
#
loop_
_entity.id
_entity.type
_entity.pdbx_description
1 polymer ?
#
loop_
_entity_poly.entity_id
_entity_poly.type
_entity_poly.pdbx_seq_one_letter_code
_entity_poly.pdbx_strand_id
1 'polypeptide(L)'
;NYDTIALGMGIGISEEIYKIIKYLLQNYTHTLIIDADGLNTLAKFGVSVLKTKKCKVILTPHIGEFARLTNVSKDEILKNELEISEEFAMNFDCILCLKNNTTLITDGYNSYLNINALPSLAKAGSGDFLSGLILGLANKSEDLLFNVAASNFIFGLLSVEASKDIDENSLLITDLTKYISKVIRRIKDAK
;
A
#
# COMPACT_ATOMS: atom_id res chain seq x y z
N ASN A 1 19.25 -9.92 -8.49
CA ASN A 1 17.98 -9.57 -9.14
C ASN A 1 16.87 -9.83 -8.14
N TYR A 2 16.08 -8.82 -7.83
CA TYR A 2 14.91 -8.89 -6.95
C TYR A 2 13.68 -8.64 -7.81
N ASP A 3 12.61 -9.39 -7.57
CA ASP A 3 11.36 -9.29 -8.34
C ASP A 3 10.41 -8.21 -7.82
N THR A 4 10.64 -7.73 -6.61
CA THR A 4 9.89 -6.62 -6.01
C THR A 4 10.80 -5.81 -5.09
N ILE A 5 10.67 -4.49 -5.13
CA ILE A 5 11.37 -3.56 -4.23
C ILE A 5 10.32 -2.72 -3.51
N ALA A 6 10.44 -2.55 -2.20
CA ALA A 6 9.68 -1.58 -1.43
C ALA A 6 10.62 -0.46 -0.96
N LEU A 7 10.19 0.79 -1.12
CA LEU A 7 10.98 1.97 -0.82
C LEU A 7 10.12 3.03 -0.14
N GLY A 8 10.70 3.75 0.80
CA GLY A 8 10.09 4.97 1.34
C GLY A 8 9.96 5.01 2.85
N MET A 9 9.89 3.87 3.51
CA MET A 9 9.70 3.80 4.96
C MET A 9 10.96 4.30 5.68
N GLY A 10 10.84 5.45 6.37
CA GLY A 10 11.89 6.01 7.23
C GLY A 10 13.17 6.50 6.52
N ILE A 11 13.12 6.76 5.21
CA ILE A 11 14.32 7.18 4.43
C ILE A 11 14.52 8.69 4.36
N GLY A 12 13.56 9.47 4.89
CA GLY A 12 13.55 10.92 4.80
C GLY A 12 13.07 11.46 3.45
N ILE A 13 12.98 12.79 3.35
CA ILE A 13 12.46 13.52 2.17
C ILE A 13 13.57 14.44 1.65
N SER A 14 14.21 14.04 0.58
CA SER A 14 15.31 14.83 -0.04
C SER A 14 15.34 14.69 -1.56
N GLU A 15 16.10 15.56 -2.20
CA GLU A 15 16.33 15.49 -3.64
C GLU A 15 17.12 14.24 -4.04
N GLU A 16 18.01 13.76 -3.17
CA GLU A 16 18.78 12.53 -3.38
C GLU A 16 17.84 11.31 -3.42
N ILE A 17 16.87 11.25 -2.49
CA ILE A 17 15.86 10.20 -2.50
C ILE A 17 14.99 10.27 -3.77
N TYR A 18 14.63 11.48 -4.20
CA TYR A 18 13.91 11.65 -5.47
C TYR A 18 14.73 11.15 -6.67
N LYS A 19 16.04 11.39 -6.70
CA LYS A 19 16.93 10.86 -7.76
C LYS A 19 16.98 9.32 -7.74
N ILE A 20 16.99 8.71 -6.55
CA ILE A 20 16.91 7.24 -6.40
C ILE A 20 15.58 6.70 -6.93
N ILE A 21 14.45 7.30 -6.52
CA ILE A 21 13.12 6.91 -7.02
C ILE A 21 13.07 7.02 -8.55
N LYS A 22 13.51 8.14 -9.11
CA LYS A 22 13.56 8.36 -10.55
C LYS A 22 14.41 7.32 -11.26
N TYR A 23 15.60 7.02 -10.71
CA TYR A 23 16.48 6.00 -11.28
C TYR A 23 15.81 4.62 -11.29
N LEU A 24 15.15 4.21 -10.20
CA LEU A 24 14.42 2.94 -10.12
C LEU A 24 13.27 2.92 -11.13
N LEU A 25 12.45 3.96 -11.20
CA LEU A 25 11.35 4.04 -12.16
C LEU A 25 11.82 3.86 -13.60
N GLN A 26 12.99 4.42 -13.95
CA GLN A 26 13.52 4.41 -15.32
C GLN A 26 14.32 3.16 -15.70
N ASN A 27 14.85 2.42 -14.73
CA ASN A 27 15.80 1.33 -14.97
C ASN A 27 15.36 -0.02 -14.42
N TYR A 28 14.43 -0.06 -13.46
CA TYR A 28 13.87 -1.28 -12.92
C TYR A 28 12.64 -1.70 -13.73
N THR A 29 12.45 -3.01 -13.94
CA THR A 29 11.41 -3.53 -14.84
C THR A 29 10.36 -4.42 -14.18
N HIS A 30 10.53 -4.70 -12.87
CA HIS A 30 9.59 -5.54 -12.13
C HIS A 30 8.61 -4.69 -11.31
N THR A 31 8.38 -4.98 -10.03
CA THR A 31 7.39 -4.27 -9.20
C THR A 31 8.07 -3.37 -8.17
N LEU A 32 7.72 -2.09 -8.16
CA LEU A 32 8.18 -1.09 -7.19
C LEU A 32 7.03 -0.62 -6.31
N ILE A 33 7.18 -0.80 -4.99
CA ILE A 33 6.26 -0.28 -3.98
C ILE A 33 6.86 1.00 -3.41
N ILE A 34 6.07 2.09 -3.37
CA ILE A 34 6.48 3.36 -2.79
C ILE A 34 5.50 3.73 -1.67
N ASP A 35 6.02 3.92 -0.45
CA ASP A 35 5.25 4.27 0.75
C ASP A 35 5.89 5.44 1.51
N ALA A 36 5.19 6.01 2.45
CA ALA A 36 5.67 6.95 3.47
C ALA A 36 6.51 8.12 2.89
N ASP A 37 7.78 8.25 3.31
CA ASP A 37 8.67 9.33 2.85
C ASP A 37 8.92 9.30 1.34
N GLY A 38 8.82 8.12 0.71
CA GLY A 38 8.88 7.98 -0.74
C GLY A 38 7.72 8.70 -1.43
N LEU A 39 6.49 8.57 -0.92
CA LEU A 39 5.31 9.27 -1.41
C LEU A 39 5.43 10.79 -1.17
N ASN A 40 5.87 11.17 0.02
CA ASN A 40 6.09 12.58 0.36
C ASN A 40 7.19 13.21 -0.52
N THR A 41 8.21 12.42 -0.89
CA THR A 41 9.26 12.85 -1.82
C THR A 41 8.68 13.08 -3.23
N LEU A 42 7.84 12.17 -3.73
CA LEU A 42 7.14 12.35 -5.00
C LEU A 42 6.25 13.60 -4.99
N ALA A 43 5.49 13.81 -3.91
CA ALA A 43 4.63 14.98 -3.76
C ALA A 43 5.43 16.31 -3.79
N LYS A 44 6.60 16.32 -3.13
CA LYS A 44 7.44 17.52 -3.01
C LYS A 44 8.21 17.84 -4.30
N PHE A 45 8.77 16.86 -4.97
CA PHE A 45 9.70 17.05 -6.08
C PHE A 45 9.09 16.78 -7.46
N GLY A 46 7.94 16.16 -7.52
CA GLY A 46 7.16 15.99 -8.75
C GLY A 46 6.65 14.57 -8.99
N VAL A 47 5.37 14.38 -8.81
CA VAL A 47 4.67 13.10 -9.04
C VAL A 47 4.70 12.67 -10.51
N SER A 48 4.85 13.62 -11.44
CA SER A 48 4.89 13.36 -12.89
C SER A 48 6.01 12.41 -13.32
N VAL A 49 7.04 12.21 -12.50
CA VAL A 49 8.12 11.23 -12.76
C VAL A 49 7.57 9.81 -12.88
N LEU A 50 6.42 9.49 -12.28
CA LEU A 50 5.73 8.20 -12.42
C LEU A 50 5.41 7.87 -13.88
N LYS A 51 5.20 8.88 -14.74
CA LYS A 51 4.94 8.68 -16.19
C LYS A 51 6.16 8.19 -16.97
N THR A 52 7.36 8.22 -16.38
CA THR A 52 8.60 7.76 -17.02
C THR A 52 8.98 6.32 -16.65
N LYS A 53 8.14 5.65 -15.87
CA LYS A 53 8.42 4.31 -15.34
C LYS A 53 8.48 3.22 -16.41
N LYS A 54 9.32 2.23 -16.14
CA LYS A 54 9.41 0.96 -16.89
C LYS A 54 8.97 -0.24 -16.05
N CYS A 55 8.65 -0.02 -14.79
CA CYS A 55 8.23 -1.03 -13.82
C CYS A 55 6.74 -0.88 -13.49
N LYS A 56 6.14 -1.94 -12.92
CA LYS A 56 4.85 -1.85 -12.25
C LYS A 56 5.01 -1.08 -10.95
N VAL A 57 4.12 -0.14 -10.66
CA VAL A 57 4.20 0.70 -9.45
C VAL A 57 2.98 0.49 -8.58
N ILE A 58 3.22 0.29 -7.29
CA ILE A 58 2.21 0.27 -6.24
C ILE A 58 2.50 1.46 -5.31
N LEU A 59 1.49 2.29 -5.08
CA LEU A 59 1.53 3.39 -4.12
C LEU A 59 0.60 3.08 -2.96
N THR A 60 1.05 3.28 -1.73
CA THR A 60 0.29 2.93 -0.52
C THR A 60 0.02 4.13 0.39
N PRO A 61 -0.53 5.26 -0.14
CA PRO A 61 -0.74 6.45 0.67
C PRO A 61 -1.87 6.27 1.70
N HIS A 62 -1.75 6.94 2.85
CA HIS A 62 -2.91 7.33 3.63
C HIS A 62 -3.52 8.64 3.06
N ILE A 63 -4.73 9.02 3.50
CA ILE A 63 -5.43 10.22 2.99
C ILE A 63 -4.54 11.47 2.96
N GLY A 64 -3.72 11.69 4.00
CA GLY A 64 -2.87 12.87 4.07
C GLY A 64 -1.71 12.87 3.06
N GLU A 65 -1.14 11.72 2.75
CA GLU A 65 -0.14 11.55 1.70
C GLU A 65 -0.77 11.70 0.32
N PHE A 66 -1.95 11.13 0.13
CA PHE A 66 -2.69 11.23 -1.12
C PHE A 66 -3.12 12.68 -1.43
N ALA A 67 -3.55 13.43 -0.42
CA ALA A 67 -3.84 14.86 -0.55
C ALA A 67 -2.61 15.66 -1.03
N ARG A 68 -1.41 15.32 -0.54
CA ARG A 68 -0.16 15.94 -1.01
C ARG A 68 0.22 15.53 -2.44
N LEU A 69 0.00 14.26 -2.80
CA LEU A 69 0.29 13.75 -4.16
C LEU A 69 -0.62 14.36 -5.22
N THR A 70 -1.90 14.55 -4.90
CA THR A 70 -2.92 15.07 -5.83
C THR A 70 -3.06 16.58 -5.79
N ASN A 71 -2.57 17.22 -4.72
CA ASN A 71 -2.86 18.62 -4.39
C ASN A 71 -4.37 18.90 -4.23
N VAL A 72 -5.15 17.90 -3.81
CA VAL A 72 -6.58 17.97 -3.49
C VAL A 72 -6.76 17.96 -1.98
N SER A 73 -7.75 18.68 -1.46
CA SER A 73 -8.03 18.72 -0.02
C SER A 73 -8.48 17.35 0.49
N LYS A 74 -8.18 17.05 1.78
CA LYS A 74 -8.63 15.78 2.41
C LYS A 74 -10.14 15.63 2.37
N ASP A 75 -10.88 16.72 2.60
CA ASP A 75 -12.35 16.73 2.62
C ASP A 75 -12.94 16.42 1.25
N GLU A 76 -12.30 16.89 0.19
CA GLU A 76 -12.67 16.59 -1.18
C GLU A 76 -12.40 15.13 -1.53
N ILE A 77 -11.22 14.63 -1.16
CA ILE A 77 -10.87 13.21 -1.35
C ILE A 77 -11.88 12.32 -0.63
N LEU A 78 -12.23 12.62 0.63
CA LEU A 78 -13.17 11.82 1.41
C LEU A 78 -14.60 11.82 0.83
N LYS A 79 -14.98 12.87 0.13
CA LYS A 79 -16.30 12.96 -0.56
C LYS A 79 -16.33 12.18 -1.87
N ASN A 80 -15.21 12.12 -2.58
CA ASN A 80 -15.10 11.57 -3.94
C ASN A 80 -13.95 10.54 -4.01
N GLU A 81 -13.79 9.71 -2.96
CA GLU A 81 -12.62 8.85 -2.76
C GLU A 81 -12.39 7.90 -3.94
N LEU A 82 -13.45 7.26 -4.43
CA LEU A 82 -13.36 6.31 -5.54
C LEU A 82 -12.94 7.02 -6.83
N GLU A 83 -13.66 8.06 -7.21
CA GLU A 83 -13.44 8.78 -8.47
C GLU A 83 -12.03 9.38 -8.56
N ILE A 84 -11.58 10.09 -7.50
CA ILE A 84 -10.25 10.70 -7.47
C ILE A 84 -9.15 9.62 -7.48
N SER A 85 -9.38 8.50 -6.80
CA SER A 85 -8.41 7.40 -6.75
C SER A 85 -8.27 6.69 -8.09
N GLU A 86 -9.39 6.40 -8.76
CA GLU A 86 -9.41 5.77 -10.09
C GLU A 86 -8.76 6.67 -11.14
N GLU A 87 -9.11 7.96 -11.15
CA GLU A 87 -8.50 8.94 -12.05
C GLU A 87 -6.98 9.04 -11.84
N PHE A 88 -6.54 9.08 -10.59
CA PHE A 88 -5.11 9.11 -10.26
C PHE A 88 -4.39 7.84 -10.73
N ALA A 89 -4.94 6.67 -10.40
CA ALA A 89 -4.36 5.39 -10.77
C ALA A 89 -4.26 5.23 -12.30
N MET A 90 -5.32 5.61 -13.03
CA MET A 90 -5.35 5.62 -14.50
C MET A 90 -4.34 6.59 -15.09
N ASN A 91 -4.28 7.85 -14.58
CA ASN A 91 -3.39 8.88 -15.11
C ASN A 91 -1.90 8.53 -14.98
N PHE A 92 -1.55 7.79 -13.93
CA PHE A 92 -0.17 7.36 -13.66
C PHE A 92 0.07 5.89 -13.99
N ASP A 93 -0.93 5.14 -14.46
CA ASP A 93 -0.86 3.71 -14.75
C ASP A 93 -0.20 2.96 -13.58
N CYS A 94 -0.77 3.05 -12.38
CA CYS A 94 -0.25 2.46 -11.17
C CYS A 94 -1.38 1.82 -10.35
N ILE A 95 -1.01 0.94 -9.43
CA ILE A 95 -1.94 0.46 -8.41
C ILE A 95 -1.87 1.43 -7.22
N LEU A 96 -3.01 1.98 -6.87
CA LEU A 96 -3.19 2.80 -5.68
C LEU A 96 -3.85 1.97 -4.57
N CYS A 97 -3.22 1.93 -3.41
CA CYS A 97 -3.76 1.34 -2.19
C CYS A 97 -3.98 2.48 -1.17
N LEU A 98 -5.12 3.14 -1.24
CA LEU A 98 -5.45 4.28 -0.39
C LEU A 98 -5.92 3.81 0.98
N LYS A 99 -5.09 4.06 2.00
CA LYS A 99 -5.32 3.65 3.39
C LYS A 99 -6.23 4.66 4.10
N ASN A 100 -7.41 4.18 4.52
CA ASN A 100 -8.39 4.91 5.32
C ASN A 100 -9.07 3.91 6.27
N ASN A 101 -10.21 4.26 6.90
CA ASN A 101 -11.04 3.34 7.70
C ASN A 101 -11.43 2.08 6.90
N THR A 102 -11.72 2.25 5.64
CA THR A 102 -11.73 1.21 4.61
C THR A 102 -10.55 1.47 3.67
N THR A 103 -9.87 0.42 3.22
CA THR A 103 -8.78 0.59 2.25
C THR A 103 -9.32 0.37 0.84
N LEU A 104 -9.17 1.38 -0.01
CA LEU A 104 -9.50 1.30 -1.44
C LEU A 104 -8.25 0.91 -2.23
N ILE A 105 -8.35 -0.14 -3.04
CA ILE A 105 -7.27 -0.61 -3.91
C ILE A 105 -7.77 -0.55 -5.36
N THR A 106 -7.10 0.21 -6.21
CA THR A 106 -7.52 0.39 -7.61
C THR A 106 -6.36 0.49 -8.58
N ASP A 107 -6.57 0.04 -9.82
CA ASP A 107 -5.71 0.28 -10.98
C ASP A 107 -6.29 1.34 -11.94
N GLY A 108 -7.41 1.96 -11.54
CA GLY A 108 -8.17 2.92 -12.33
C GLY A 108 -9.30 2.31 -13.17
N TYR A 109 -9.33 0.99 -13.33
CA TYR A 109 -10.38 0.26 -14.08
C TYR A 109 -11.16 -0.69 -13.19
N ASN A 110 -10.48 -1.32 -12.26
CA ASN A 110 -11.03 -2.24 -11.27
C ASN A 110 -10.68 -1.77 -9.88
N SER A 111 -11.61 -1.96 -8.95
CA SER A 111 -11.44 -1.50 -7.57
C SER A 111 -11.87 -2.57 -6.57
N TYR A 112 -11.09 -2.71 -5.50
CA TYR A 112 -11.41 -3.53 -4.33
C TYR A 112 -11.55 -2.63 -3.11
N LEU A 113 -12.53 -2.93 -2.27
CA LEU A 113 -12.74 -2.25 -1.00
C LEU A 113 -12.51 -3.24 0.15
N ASN A 114 -11.47 -3.02 0.94
CA ASN A 114 -11.21 -3.85 2.12
C ASN A 114 -11.86 -3.23 3.36
N ILE A 115 -12.86 -3.94 3.90
CA ILE A 115 -13.65 -3.52 5.08
C ILE A 115 -13.27 -4.31 6.35
N ASN A 116 -12.27 -5.17 6.29
CA ASN A 116 -11.95 -6.11 7.40
C ASN A 116 -10.94 -5.54 8.41
N ALA A 117 -10.51 -4.30 8.27
CA ALA A 117 -9.53 -3.72 9.18
C ALA A 117 -10.16 -3.39 10.54
N LEU A 118 -9.54 -3.86 11.62
CA LEU A 118 -9.91 -3.46 12.98
C LEU A 118 -9.23 -2.12 13.35
N PRO A 119 -9.83 -1.31 14.23
CA PRO A 119 -9.22 -0.09 14.75
C PRO A 119 -7.83 -0.31 15.38
N SER A 120 -7.59 -1.51 15.92
CA SER A 120 -6.29 -1.93 16.48
C SER A 120 -5.11 -1.85 15.49
N LEU A 121 -5.38 -1.79 14.18
CA LEU A 121 -4.36 -1.57 13.15
C LEU A 121 -3.98 -0.09 12.97
N ALA A 122 -4.70 0.86 13.55
CA ALA A 122 -4.36 2.28 13.49
C ALA A 122 -3.21 2.66 14.44
N LYS A 123 -2.07 1.98 14.29
CA LYS A 123 -0.86 2.13 15.13
C LYS A 123 0.38 2.34 14.27
N ALA A 124 1.42 2.91 14.89
CA ALA A 124 2.73 3.05 14.24
C ALA A 124 3.27 1.69 13.77
N GLY A 125 3.84 1.65 12.57
CA GLY A 125 4.36 0.43 11.93
C GLY A 125 3.33 -0.36 11.11
N SER A 126 2.04 -0.02 11.16
CA SER A 126 1.00 -0.71 10.36
C SER A 126 1.23 -0.58 8.86
N GLY A 127 1.62 0.61 8.40
CA GLY A 127 1.98 0.85 7.00
C GLY A 127 3.15 -0.01 6.56
N ASP A 128 4.24 -0.03 7.37
CA ASP A 128 5.44 -0.80 7.06
C ASP A 128 5.14 -2.29 7.00
N PHE A 129 4.31 -2.79 7.94
CA PHE A 129 3.87 -4.19 7.94
C PHE A 129 3.06 -4.53 6.69
N LEU A 130 2.10 -3.67 6.32
CA LEU A 130 1.30 -3.85 5.11
C LEU A 130 2.18 -3.84 3.85
N SER A 131 3.11 -2.88 3.74
CA SER A 131 4.06 -2.81 2.63
C SER A 131 4.94 -4.07 2.55
N GLY A 132 5.32 -4.64 3.70
CA GLY A 132 6.00 -5.94 3.78
C GLY A 132 5.14 -7.12 3.31
N LEU A 133 3.84 -7.14 3.64
CA LEU A 133 2.90 -8.15 3.12
C LEU A 133 2.73 -8.04 1.60
N ILE A 134 2.53 -6.83 1.10
CA ILE A 134 2.43 -6.57 -0.35
C ILE A 134 3.72 -7.02 -1.04
N LEU A 135 4.89 -6.66 -0.49
CA LEU A 135 6.20 -7.09 -1.01
C LEU A 135 6.30 -8.62 -1.15
N GLY A 136 5.86 -9.35 -0.12
CA GLY A 136 5.90 -10.81 -0.08
C GLY A 136 4.88 -11.51 -1.00
N LEU A 137 3.80 -10.83 -1.36
CA LEU A 137 2.68 -11.40 -2.10
C LEU A 137 2.54 -10.85 -3.53
N ALA A 138 3.25 -9.77 -3.89
CA ALA A 138 3.10 -9.08 -5.17
C ALA A 138 3.21 -9.98 -6.41
N ASN A 139 4.04 -11.02 -6.33
CA ASN A 139 4.28 -11.94 -7.47
C ASN A 139 3.66 -13.35 -7.26
N LYS A 140 2.60 -13.48 -6.44
CA LYS A 140 1.96 -14.79 -6.17
C LYS A 140 0.98 -15.20 -7.26
N SER A 141 0.46 -14.27 -8.04
CA SER A 141 -0.30 -14.50 -9.26
C SER A 141 0.07 -13.45 -10.31
N GLU A 142 -0.40 -13.61 -11.53
CA GLU A 142 -0.21 -12.63 -12.61
C GLU A 142 -1.03 -11.34 -12.39
N ASP A 143 -2.13 -11.43 -11.65
CA ASP A 143 -2.98 -10.30 -11.29
C ASP A 143 -2.39 -9.55 -10.08
N LEU A 144 -1.64 -8.49 -10.37
CA LEU A 144 -0.99 -7.67 -9.33
C LEU A 144 -2.02 -6.91 -8.47
N LEU A 145 -3.13 -6.44 -9.07
CA LEU A 145 -4.18 -5.74 -8.32
C LEU A 145 -4.80 -6.68 -7.29
N PHE A 146 -5.14 -7.91 -7.70
CA PHE A 146 -5.64 -8.94 -6.79
C PHE A 146 -4.63 -9.27 -5.69
N ASN A 147 -3.33 -9.36 -6.00
CA ASN A 147 -2.29 -9.64 -5.01
C ASN A 147 -2.21 -8.54 -3.94
N VAL A 148 -2.36 -7.26 -4.33
CA VAL A 148 -2.40 -6.13 -3.39
C VAL A 148 -3.68 -6.17 -2.55
N ALA A 149 -4.83 -6.45 -3.16
CA ALA A 149 -6.10 -6.59 -2.44
C ALA A 149 -6.07 -7.76 -1.45
N ALA A 150 -5.53 -8.91 -1.85
CA ALA A 150 -5.33 -10.08 -1.00
C ALA A 150 -4.40 -9.79 0.19
N SER A 151 -3.33 -9.01 -0.03
CA SER A 151 -2.42 -8.58 1.05
C SER A 151 -3.15 -7.74 2.10
N ASN A 152 -3.99 -6.81 1.67
CA ASN A 152 -4.83 -6.00 2.56
C ASN A 152 -5.85 -6.84 3.31
N PHE A 153 -6.50 -7.78 2.62
CA PHE A 153 -7.44 -8.71 3.23
C PHE A 153 -6.78 -9.57 4.31
N ILE A 154 -5.61 -10.14 4.00
CA ILE A 154 -4.81 -10.91 4.98
C ILE A 154 -4.42 -10.04 6.17
N PHE A 155 -4.01 -8.80 5.95
CA PHE A 155 -3.67 -7.87 7.02
C PHE A 155 -4.86 -7.65 7.98
N GLY A 156 -6.07 -7.44 7.46
CA GLY A 156 -7.28 -7.38 8.26
C GLY A 156 -7.55 -8.67 9.04
N LEU A 157 -7.43 -9.84 8.39
CA LEU A 157 -7.61 -11.13 9.05
C LEU A 157 -6.59 -11.38 10.17
N LEU A 158 -5.36 -10.92 10.02
CA LEU A 158 -4.33 -11.02 11.06
C LEU A 158 -4.74 -10.26 12.33
N SER A 159 -5.31 -9.05 12.19
CA SER A 159 -5.82 -8.29 13.33
C SER A 159 -6.98 -9.01 14.03
N VAL A 160 -7.93 -9.53 13.26
CA VAL A 160 -9.06 -10.32 13.79
C VAL A 160 -8.58 -11.59 14.51
N GLU A 161 -7.56 -12.26 13.99
CA GLU A 161 -7.03 -13.47 14.62
C GLU A 161 -6.25 -13.15 15.89
N ALA A 162 -5.46 -12.08 15.87
CA ALA A 162 -4.67 -11.64 17.03
C ALA A 162 -5.58 -11.12 18.17
N SER A 163 -6.70 -10.46 17.86
CA SER A 163 -7.64 -9.95 18.86
C SER A 163 -8.32 -11.03 19.71
N LYS A 164 -8.22 -12.31 19.33
CA LYS A 164 -8.72 -13.44 20.12
C LYS A 164 -7.82 -13.74 21.32
N ASP A 165 -6.55 -13.44 21.22
CA ASP A 165 -5.53 -13.82 22.20
C ASP A 165 -4.89 -12.57 22.88
N ILE A 166 -4.96 -11.40 22.23
CA ILE A 166 -4.31 -10.16 22.69
C ILE A 166 -5.35 -9.04 22.73
N ASP A 167 -5.43 -8.33 23.85
CA ASP A 167 -6.27 -7.13 23.97
C ASP A 167 -5.85 -6.07 22.94
N GLU A 168 -6.82 -5.40 22.31
CA GLU A 168 -6.58 -4.44 21.24
C GLU A 168 -5.64 -3.29 21.63
N ASN A 169 -5.65 -2.86 22.90
CA ASN A 169 -4.79 -1.80 23.38
C ASN A 169 -3.34 -2.27 23.58
N SER A 170 -3.15 -3.56 23.86
CA SER A 170 -1.84 -4.18 24.09
C SER A 170 -1.19 -4.72 22.82
N LEU A 171 -1.97 -4.93 21.75
CA LEU A 171 -1.50 -5.51 20.50
C LEU A 171 -0.42 -4.62 19.87
N LEU A 172 0.76 -5.18 19.64
CA LEU A 172 1.81 -4.58 18.82
C LEU A 172 1.68 -5.09 17.38
N ILE A 173 2.03 -4.25 16.41
CA ILE A 173 1.97 -4.64 14.98
C ILE A 173 2.89 -5.83 14.70
N THR A 174 4.03 -5.92 15.39
CA THR A 174 4.95 -7.05 15.29
C THR A 174 4.36 -8.37 15.79
N ASP A 175 3.35 -8.34 16.68
CA ASP A 175 2.69 -9.56 17.14
C ASP A 175 1.92 -10.26 16.02
N LEU A 176 1.46 -9.52 15.02
CA LEU A 176 0.73 -10.07 13.87
C LEU A 176 1.53 -11.14 13.12
N THR A 177 2.88 -11.09 13.17
CA THR A 177 3.74 -12.11 12.55
C THR A 177 3.46 -13.51 13.07
N LYS A 178 3.07 -13.65 14.35
CA LYS A 178 2.77 -14.93 15.01
C LYS A 178 1.53 -15.62 14.40
N TYR A 179 0.63 -14.83 13.79
CA TYR A 179 -0.65 -15.30 13.27
C TYR A 179 -0.64 -15.58 11.76
N ILE A 180 0.41 -15.20 11.04
CA ILE A 180 0.50 -15.36 9.57
C ILE A 180 0.23 -16.82 9.16
N SER A 181 0.89 -17.78 9.80
CA SER A 181 0.74 -19.21 9.45
C SER A 181 -0.71 -19.71 9.68
N LYS A 182 -1.34 -19.26 10.78
CA LYS A 182 -2.71 -19.63 11.15
C LYS A 182 -3.73 -19.05 10.13
N VAL A 183 -3.58 -17.79 9.78
CA VAL A 183 -4.45 -17.12 8.79
C VAL A 183 -4.31 -17.74 7.40
N ILE A 184 -3.08 -18.00 6.95
CA ILE A 184 -2.85 -18.62 5.63
C ILE A 184 -3.44 -20.05 5.57
N ARG A 185 -3.30 -20.85 6.63
CA ARG A 185 -3.95 -22.18 6.69
C ARG A 185 -5.46 -22.06 6.59
N ARG A 186 -6.07 -21.18 7.40
CA ARG A 186 -7.53 -20.94 7.36
C ARG A 186 -8.03 -20.56 5.97
N ILE A 187 -7.30 -19.71 5.24
CA ILE A 187 -7.67 -19.33 3.86
C ILE A 187 -7.60 -20.55 2.93
N LYS A 188 -6.59 -21.42 3.08
CA LYS A 188 -6.46 -22.64 2.27
C LYS A 188 -7.54 -23.67 2.57
N ASP A 189 -7.93 -23.79 3.82
CA ASP A 189 -8.93 -24.77 4.29
C ASP A 189 -10.38 -24.31 3.98
N ALA A 190 -10.58 -23.03 3.64
CA ALA A 190 -11.89 -22.49 3.24
C ALA A 190 -12.27 -22.80 1.76
N LYS A 191 -11.47 -23.61 1.07
CA LYS A 191 -11.78 -24.18 -0.24
C LYS A 191 -12.57 -25.46 -0.09
#